data_68295466fee508c3544af91cc3ab6a84
#
_entry.id   68295466fee508c3544af91cc3ab6a84
#
_cell.length_a   1.000
_cell.length_b   1.000
_cell.length_c   1.000
_cell.angle_alpha   90.00
_cell.angle_beta   90.00
_cell.angle_gamma   90.00
#
_symmetry.space_group_name_H-M   'P 1'
#
loop_
_entity.id
_entity.type
_entity.pdbx_description
1 polymer ?
#
loop_
_entity_poly.entity_id
_entity_poly.type
_entity_poly.pdbx_seq_one_letter_code
_entity_poly.pdbx_strand_id
1 'polypeptide(L)'
;IQYQIIILPAAQKSLSKLPKKMQLRIQGAITTLASNPLPPVTKKLVGRDTYRLRTSDYRIVYEIQNNILTVTVISIGHRREVYRHN
;
A
#
# COMPACT_ATOMS: atom_id res chain seq x y z
N ILE A 1 -9.90 12.80 10.62
CA ILE A 1 -10.62 11.74 9.89
C ILE A 1 -9.72 10.53 9.74
N GLN A 2 -10.25 9.36 10.08
CA GLN A 2 -9.53 8.10 9.95
C GLN A 2 -10.13 7.27 8.83
N TYR A 3 -9.26 6.77 7.96
CA TYR A 3 -9.67 5.82 6.93
C TYR A 3 -9.56 4.41 7.47
N GLN A 4 -10.48 3.56 7.04
CA GLN A 4 -10.40 2.14 7.33
C GLN A 4 -9.37 1.51 6.39
N ILE A 5 -8.58 0.57 6.91
CA ILE A 5 -7.57 -0.12 6.10
C ILE A 5 -8.05 -1.53 5.79
N ILE A 6 -8.08 -1.86 4.52
CA ILE A 6 -8.35 -3.23 4.07
C ILE A 6 -7.12 -3.70 3.30
N ILE A 7 -6.60 -4.86 3.65
CA ILE A 7 -5.46 -5.46 2.95
C ILE A 7 -5.97 -6.69 2.22
N LEU A 8 -5.92 -6.66 0.89
CA LEU A 8 -6.40 -7.78 0.11
C LEU A 8 -5.56 -9.03 0.34
N PRO A 9 -6.14 -10.23 0.16
CA PRO A 9 -5.43 -11.48 0.45
C PRO A 9 -4.07 -11.61 -0.22
N ALA A 10 -3.95 -11.18 -1.47
CA ALA A 10 -2.66 -11.26 -2.17
C ALA A 10 -1.62 -10.37 -1.51
N ALA A 11 -2.02 -9.17 -1.08
CA ALA A 11 -1.10 -8.26 -0.39
C ALA A 11 -0.72 -8.81 0.97
N GLN A 12 -1.70 -9.37 1.69
CA GLN A 12 -1.45 -9.97 2.99
C GLN A 12 -0.46 -11.13 2.89
N LYS A 13 -0.61 -11.95 1.86
CA LYS A 13 0.28 -13.07 1.63
C LYS A 13 1.70 -12.60 1.34
N SER A 14 1.84 -11.58 0.48
CA SER A 14 3.15 -11.02 0.18
C SER A 14 3.82 -10.46 1.43
N LEU A 15 3.05 -9.75 2.25
CA LEU A 15 3.55 -9.19 3.49
C LEU A 15 4.07 -10.27 4.44
N SER A 16 3.34 -11.38 4.55
CA SER A 16 3.69 -12.45 5.46
C SER A 16 5.00 -13.16 5.08
N LYS A 17 5.41 -13.04 3.84
CA LYS A 17 6.65 -13.68 3.36
C LYS A 17 7.89 -12.85 3.61
N LEU A 18 7.73 -11.61 4.04
CA LEU A 18 8.87 -10.71 4.24
C LEU A 18 9.55 -10.97 5.57
N PRO A 19 10.84 -10.60 5.70
CA PRO A 19 11.51 -10.63 7.00
C PRO A 19 10.74 -9.79 8.01
N LYS A 20 10.74 -10.22 9.26
CA LYS A 20 9.97 -9.56 10.30
C LYS A 20 10.21 -8.05 10.36
N LYS A 21 11.46 -7.65 10.26
CA LYS A 21 11.83 -6.24 10.30
C LYS A 21 11.15 -5.45 9.20
N MET A 22 11.08 -6.02 8.01
CA MET A 22 10.44 -5.38 6.88
C MET A 22 8.92 -5.38 7.04
N GLN A 23 8.36 -6.46 7.57
CA GLN A 23 6.93 -6.51 7.85
C GLN A 23 6.50 -5.34 8.75
N LEU A 24 7.27 -5.11 9.81
CA LEU A 24 6.96 -4.02 10.75
C LEU A 24 7.04 -2.67 10.07
N ARG A 25 8.03 -2.48 9.22
CA ARG A 25 8.21 -1.22 8.51
C ARG A 25 7.05 -0.96 7.56
N ILE A 26 6.64 -1.96 6.81
CA ILE A 26 5.54 -1.83 5.86
C ILE A 26 4.21 -1.65 6.58
N GLN A 27 4.00 -2.38 7.67
CA GLN A 27 2.80 -2.21 8.48
C GLN A 27 2.69 -0.79 9.04
N GLY A 28 3.82 -0.23 9.46
CA GLY A 28 3.86 1.15 9.93
C GLY A 28 3.47 2.13 8.83
N ALA A 29 3.98 1.92 7.63
CA ALA A 29 3.63 2.76 6.50
C ALA A 29 2.14 2.68 6.18
N ILE A 30 1.58 1.47 6.18
CA ILE A 30 0.16 1.27 5.91
C ILE A 30 -0.68 1.96 6.99
N THR A 31 -0.29 1.83 8.25
CA THR A 31 -1.02 2.47 9.34
C THR A 31 -1.06 3.98 9.17
N THR A 32 0.01 4.56 8.66
CA THR A 32 0.06 5.99 8.40
C THR A 32 -0.99 6.41 7.36
N LEU A 33 -1.29 5.53 6.41
CA LEU A 33 -2.29 5.84 5.39
C LEU A 33 -3.69 6.02 5.98
N ALA A 34 -3.96 5.46 7.15
CA ALA A 34 -5.26 5.60 7.79
C ALA A 34 -5.55 7.05 8.17
N SER A 35 -4.55 7.79 8.59
CA SER A 35 -4.72 9.20 8.95
C SER A 35 -4.34 10.14 7.81
N ASN A 36 -3.50 9.68 6.88
CA ASN A 36 -3.07 10.48 5.73
C ASN A 36 -2.91 9.57 4.52
N PRO A 37 -3.97 9.38 3.73
CA PRO A 37 -3.90 8.46 2.58
C PRO A 37 -3.08 8.96 1.41
N LEU A 38 -2.67 10.23 1.43
CA LEU A 38 -1.84 10.81 0.36
C LEU A 38 -0.59 11.47 0.91
N PRO A 39 0.34 10.70 1.51
CA PRO A 39 1.61 11.29 1.94
C PRO A 39 2.37 11.87 0.73
N PRO A 40 3.26 12.84 0.95
CA PRO A 40 3.96 13.50 -0.17
C PRO A 40 4.72 12.57 -1.09
N VAL A 41 5.15 11.41 -0.59
CA VAL A 41 5.95 10.47 -1.38
C VAL A 41 5.11 9.52 -2.25
N THR A 42 3.79 9.63 -2.20
CA THR A 42 2.95 8.77 -3.03
C THR A 42 2.85 9.30 -4.45
N LYS A 43 2.63 8.40 -5.39
CA LYS A 43 2.40 8.74 -6.78
C LYS A 43 1.12 8.08 -7.26
N LYS A 44 0.31 8.87 -7.96
CA LYS A 44 -0.92 8.34 -8.54
C LYS A 44 -0.58 7.50 -9.77
N LEU A 45 -1.21 6.34 -9.86
CA LEU A 45 -1.10 5.50 -11.04
C LEU A 45 -2.16 5.89 -12.05
N VAL A 46 -1.85 5.66 -13.32
CA VAL A 46 -2.71 6.10 -14.42
C VAL A 46 -4.08 5.43 -14.36
N GLY A 47 -5.11 6.23 -14.54
CA GLY A 47 -6.46 5.75 -14.84
C GLY A 47 -7.40 5.51 -13.69
N ARG A 48 -6.93 5.48 -12.43
CA ARG A 48 -7.77 5.20 -11.28
C ARG A 48 -7.31 5.95 -10.05
N ASP A 49 -8.12 5.89 -8.98
CA ASP A 49 -7.72 6.41 -7.68
C ASP A 49 -6.80 5.40 -6.99
N THR A 50 -5.79 4.96 -7.72
CA THR A 50 -4.82 3.98 -7.29
C THR A 50 -3.49 4.68 -7.13
N TYR A 51 -2.81 4.39 -6.03
CA TYR A 51 -1.59 5.09 -5.66
C TYR A 51 -0.50 4.11 -5.29
N ARG A 52 0.71 4.59 -5.35
CA ARG A 52 1.89 3.81 -5.00
C ARG A 52 2.68 4.53 -3.93
N LEU A 53 2.96 3.83 -2.84
CA LEU A 53 3.81 4.33 -1.78
C LEU A 53 5.07 3.49 -1.73
N ARG A 54 6.22 4.14 -1.88
CA ARG A 54 7.50 3.45 -1.79
C ARG A 54 7.98 3.48 -0.34
N THR A 55 8.40 2.33 0.17
CA THR A 55 9.05 2.24 1.46
C THR A 55 10.20 1.25 1.33
N SER A 56 11.44 1.72 1.56
CA SER A 56 12.65 0.94 1.31
C SER A 56 12.66 0.49 -0.15
N ASP A 57 12.91 -0.80 -0.40
CA ASP A 57 12.91 -1.36 -1.74
C ASP A 57 11.57 -1.96 -2.12
N TYR A 58 10.53 -1.65 -1.34
CA TYR A 58 9.21 -2.22 -1.57
C TYR A 58 8.22 -1.15 -1.99
N ARG A 59 7.16 -1.60 -2.61
CA ARG A 59 6.08 -0.74 -3.05
C ARG A 59 4.76 -1.25 -2.54
N ILE A 60 3.96 -0.32 -2.06
CA ILE A 60 2.61 -0.60 -1.61
C ILE A 60 1.68 0.06 -2.60
N VAL A 61 0.88 -0.75 -3.30
CA VAL A 61 -0.12 -0.24 -4.23
C VAL A 61 -1.47 -0.30 -3.53
N TYR A 62 -2.15 0.83 -3.49
CA TYR A 62 -3.40 0.92 -2.76
C TYR A 62 -4.38 1.83 -3.48
N GLU A 63 -5.63 1.70 -3.12
CA GLU A 63 -6.75 2.44 -3.69
C GLU A 63 -7.40 3.25 -2.58
N ILE A 64 -7.83 4.47 -2.90
CA ILE A 64 -8.52 5.32 -1.93
C ILE A 64 -9.98 5.44 -2.37
N GLN A 65 -10.89 5.11 -1.46
CA GLN A 65 -12.32 5.25 -1.69
C GLN A 65 -12.85 6.27 -0.70
N ASN A 66 -12.86 7.53 -1.12
CA ASN A 66 -13.22 8.63 -0.23
C ASN A 66 -14.67 8.59 0.24
N ASN A 67 -15.55 8.07 -0.59
CA ASN A 67 -16.97 8.03 -0.24
C ASN A 67 -17.25 7.09 0.93
N ILE A 68 -16.39 6.13 1.18
CA ILE A 68 -16.54 5.22 2.31
C ILE A 68 -15.33 5.26 3.26
N LEU A 69 -14.48 6.26 3.09
CA LEU A 69 -13.29 6.49 3.93
C LEU A 69 -12.47 5.20 4.11
N THR A 70 -12.13 4.57 2.99
CA THR A 70 -11.44 3.28 3.01
C THR A 70 -10.20 3.33 2.12
N VAL A 71 -9.11 2.78 2.63
CA VAL A 71 -7.88 2.54 1.88
C VAL A 71 -7.76 1.02 1.70
N THR A 72 -7.70 0.57 0.45
CA THR A 72 -7.59 -0.84 0.13
C THR A 72 -6.19 -1.11 -0.41
N VAL A 73 -5.39 -1.87 0.33
CA VAL A 73 -4.06 -2.25 -0.11
C VAL A 73 -4.18 -3.42 -1.07
N ILE A 74 -3.80 -3.19 -2.33
CA ILE A 74 -3.99 -4.14 -3.41
C ILE A 74 -2.80 -5.08 -3.52
N SER A 75 -1.58 -4.54 -3.47
CA SER A 75 -0.40 -5.38 -3.58
C SER A 75 0.77 -4.78 -2.82
N ILE A 76 1.65 -5.65 -2.38
CA ILE A 76 2.89 -5.28 -1.70
C ILE A 76 3.96 -6.15 -2.34
N GLY A 77 5.04 -5.53 -2.79
CA GLY A 77 6.09 -6.31 -3.41
C GLY A 77 7.37 -5.52 -3.57
N HIS A 78 8.42 -6.25 -3.87
CA HIS A 78 9.68 -5.63 -4.23
C HIS A 78 9.45 -4.80 -5.49
N ARG A 79 10.13 -3.67 -5.60
CA ARG A 79 9.90 -2.75 -6.71
C ARG A 79 9.96 -3.44 -8.08
N ARG A 80 10.81 -4.45 -8.23
CA ARG A 80 10.92 -5.19 -9.48
C ARG A 80 9.69 -6.04 -9.76
N GLU A 81 9.17 -6.67 -8.73
CA GLU A 81 8.00 -7.55 -8.86
C GLU A 81 6.75 -6.78 -9.22
N VAL A 82 6.58 -5.62 -8.58
CA VAL A 82 5.39 -4.81 -8.82
C VAL A 82 5.33 -4.34 -10.27
N TYR A 83 6.49 -4.02 -10.84
CA TYR A 83 6.54 -3.54 -12.21
C TYR A 83 6.34 -4.65 -13.24
N ARG A 84 6.50 -5.91 -12.85
CA ARG A 84 6.35 -7.02 -13.77
C ARG A 84 4.90 -7.41 -14.03
N HIS A 85 4.00 -6.92 -13.22
CA HIS A 85 2.58 -7.28 -13.31
C HIS A 85 1.85 -6.26 -14.16
N ASN A 86 2.02 -6.32 -15.41
CA ASN A 86 1.31 -5.42 -16.32
C ASN A 86 0.28 -6.17 -17.13
#